data_4ad85d022648b6eae07b2dc5a69ae35e
#
_entry.id   4ad85d022648b6eae07b2dc5a69ae35e
#
_cell.length_a   1.000
_cell.length_b   1.000
_cell.length_c   1.000
_cell.angle_alpha   90.00
_cell.angle_beta   90.00
_cell.angle_gamma   90.00
#
_symmetry.space_group_name_H-M   'P 1'
#
loop_
_entity.id
_entity.type
_entity.pdbx_description
1 polymer ?
#
loop_
_entity_poly.entity_id
_entity_poly.type
_entity_poly.pdbx_seq_one_letter_code
_entity_poly.pdbx_strand_id
1 'polypeptide(L)'
;MTTAVTGEHHASVQRIQLRISGMSCSACAHRVESTLNKLPGVRAAVNFGTRVATIDTSEAVDAAALCQAVRRAGYQADLCTDDGRSASDPDADHARQLLIRLAIAAVLFVPVADLSVMFGVVPATRFTGWQWVLSALALPVVTWAAWPFHRVAMRNARHHAASMETLISVGITAATIWSLYTVFGNHSPIERSGIWQALLGSDAIYFEVAAGVTVFVLVGRYFEARAKSQAGSALRALAALSAKEVAVLLPDGSEMVIPADELKEQQRFVVRPGQIVAADGLAVDGSAAVDMSAMTGEAKPTRVRPGGQVIGGTTVLDGRLIVEAAAVGADTQFAGMVRLVEQAQAQKADAQRLADRISSVFVPAVLVIAALTAAGWLIAGGQPDRAVSAALAVLVIACPCALGLATPTAMMVASGRGAQLGIFLKGYKSLEATRAVDTVVFDKTGTLTTGRLQVSAVTAAPGWEADQVLALAATVEAASEHSVALAIAAATTRRDAVTDFRAIPGRGV
;
A
#
# COMPACT_ATOMS: atom_id res chain seq x y z
N MET A 1 -34.97 6.49 -48.62
CA MET A 1 -33.53 6.19 -48.33
C MET A 1 -33.35 6.27 -46.82
N THR A 2 -33.40 5.12 -46.19
CA THR A 2 -33.38 4.96 -44.73
C THR A 2 -31.94 4.65 -44.34
N THR A 3 -31.25 5.58 -43.69
CA THR A 3 -29.90 5.38 -43.15
C THR A 3 -30.02 4.64 -41.84
N ALA A 4 -29.52 3.41 -41.82
CA ALA A 4 -29.37 2.61 -40.61
C ALA A 4 -28.25 3.20 -39.75
N VAL A 5 -28.59 3.59 -38.52
CA VAL A 5 -27.65 3.92 -37.47
C VAL A 5 -27.11 2.59 -36.95
N THR A 6 -25.86 2.28 -37.26
CA THR A 6 -25.10 1.17 -36.68
C THR A 6 -24.84 1.49 -35.21
N GLY A 7 -25.51 0.78 -34.32
CA GLY A 7 -25.21 0.80 -32.90
C GLY A 7 -23.82 0.22 -32.64
N GLU A 8 -22.90 1.04 -32.18
CA GLU A 8 -21.66 0.58 -31.57
C GLU A 8 -22.00 -0.17 -30.28
N HIS A 9 -21.86 -1.48 -30.29
CA HIS A 9 -21.84 -2.28 -29.09
C HIS A 9 -20.61 -1.87 -28.27
N HIS A 10 -20.81 -1.06 -27.24
CA HIS A 10 -19.83 -0.95 -26.17
C HIS A 10 -19.70 -2.35 -25.53
N ALA A 11 -18.62 -3.05 -25.85
CA ALA A 11 -18.25 -4.27 -25.17
C ALA A 11 -18.06 -3.93 -23.68
N SER A 12 -18.89 -4.51 -22.82
CA SER A 12 -18.78 -4.34 -21.38
C SER A 12 -17.47 -4.94 -20.92
N VAL A 13 -16.52 -4.10 -20.50
CA VAL A 13 -15.26 -4.53 -19.92
C VAL A 13 -15.56 -5.15 -18.56
N GLN A 14 -15.39 -6.47 -18.44
CA GLN A 14 -15.53 -7.16 -17.17
C GLN A 14 -14.26 -6.95 -16.34
N ARG A 15 -14.41 -6.50 -15.09
CA ARG A 15 -13.30 -6.32 -14.15
C ARG A 15 -13.31 -7.44 -13.12
N ILE A 16 -12.18 -8.13 -13.00
CA ILE A 16 -11.97 -9.22 -12.05
C ILE A 16 -10.81 -8.84 -11.13
N GLN A 17 -10.98 -9.03 -9.83
CA GLN A 17 -9.93 -8.85 -8.85
C GLN A 17 -9.50 -10.19 -8.26
N LEU A 18 -8.18 -10.45 -8.28
CA LEU A 18 -7.58 -11.61 -7.67
C LEU A 18 -6.66 -11.21 -6.52
N ARG A 19 -6.82 -11.81 -5.37
CA ARG A 19 -5.86 -11.71 -4.26
C ARG A 19 -4.72 -12.69 -4.49
N ILE A 20 -3.48 -12.18 -4.53
CA ILE A 20 -2.30 -12.99 -4.83
C ILE A 20 -1.46 -13.18 -3.58
N SER A 21 -1.23 -14.44 -3.22
CA SER A 21 -0.41 -14.81 -2.08
C SER A 21 0.97 -15.34 -2.52
N GLY A 22 2.00 -15.11 -1.69
CA GLY A 22 3.36 -15.60 -1.93
C GLY A 22 4.26 -14.65 -2.72
N MET A 23 3.82 -13.42 -3.01
CA MET A 23 4.70 -12.37 -3.53
C MET A 23 5.56 -11.80 -2.42
N SER A 24 6.89 -11.79 -2.60
CA SER A 24 7.85 -11.26 -1.61
C SER A 24 8.56 -9.99 -2.08
N CYS A 25 8.44 -9.65 -3.36
CA CYS A 25 9.10 -8.48 -3.94
C CYS A 25 8.33 -7.97 -5.16
N SER A 26 8.68 -6.77 -5.61
CA SER A 26 8.08 -6.14 -6.80
C SER A 26 8.32 -6.93 -8.10
N ALA A 27 9.46 -7.62 -8.19
CA ALA A 27 9.74 -8.51 -9.33
C ALA A 27 8.75 -9.69 -9.40
N CYS A 28 8.26 -10.16 -8.24
CA CYS A 28 7.20 -11.17 -8.18
C CYS A 28 5.89 -10.64 -8.77
N ALA A 29 5.50 -9.41 -8.40
CA ALA A 29 4.30 -8.76 -8.92
C ALA A 29 4.39 -8.56 -10.44
N HIS A 30 5.54 -8.09 -10.94
CA HIS A 30 5.76 -7.93 -12.38
C HIS A 30 5.68 -9.26 -13.14
N ARG A 31 6.17 -10.35 -12.56
CA ARG A 31 6.05 -11.70 -13.17
C ARG A 31 4.60 -12.13 -13.29
N VAL A 32 3.81 -11.96 -12.24
CA VAL A 32 2.37 -12.29 -12.27
C VAL A 32 1.67 -11.42 -13.31
N GLU A 33 1.91 -10.12 -13.31
CA GLU A 33 1.38 -9.16 -14.26
C GLU A 33 1.73 -9.53 -15.71
N SER A 34 3.00 -9.83 -15.98
CA SER A 34 3.46 -10.27 -17.30
C SER A 34 2.84 -11.60 -17.71
N THR A 35 2.57 -12.53 -16.77
CA THR A 35 1.94 -13.82 -17.07
C THR A 35 0.46 -13.64 -17.40
N LEU A 36 -0.25 -12.78 -16.67
CA LEU A 36 -1.65 -12.47 -16.93
C LEU A 36 -1.83 -11.72 -18.25
N ASN A 37 -0.95 -10.75 -18.54
CA ASN A 37 -0.98 -9.97 -19.79
C ASN A 37 -0.58 -10.75 -21.05
N LYS A 38 -0.13 -12.01 -20.92
CA LYS A 38 0.06 -12.93 -22.06
C LYS A 38 -1.22 -13.63 -22.49
N LEU A 39 -2.27 -13.56 -21.68
CA LEU A 39 -3.57 -14.14 -22.04
C LEU A 39 -4.29 -13.20 -23.02
N PRO A 40 -4.95 -13.75 -24.06
CA PRO A 40 -5.66 -12.93 -25.04
C PRO A 40 -6.82 -12.15 -24.37
N GLY A 41 -6.98 -10.89 -24.75
CA GLY A 41 -8.06 -10.04 -24.24
C GLY A 41 -7.94 -9.60 -22.78
N VAL A 42 -6.82 -9.90 -22.10
CA VAL A 42 -6.58 -9.59 -20.69
C VAL A 42 -5.62 -8.42 -20.53
N ARG A 43 -6.02 -7.43 -19.73
CA ARG A 43 -5.15 -6.36 -19.22
C ARG A 43 -5.12 -6.44 -17.70
N ALA A 44 -3.99 -6.83 -17.14
CA ALA A 44 -3.81 -6.99 -15.72
C ALA A 44 -2.80 -5.98 -15.16
N ALA A 45 -3.11 -5.41 -14.02
CA ALA A 45 -2.19 -4.63 -13.20
C ALA A 45 -2.11 -5.27 -11.81
N VAL A 46 -0.89 -5.57 -11.34
CA VAL A 46 -0.68 -6.21 -10.04
C VAL A 46 -0.11 -5.23 -9.04
N ASN A 47 -0.88 -4.95 -8.01
CA ASN A 47 -0.45 -4.12 -6.89
C ASN A 47 0.28 -5.00 -5.85
N PHE A 48 1.59 -4.78 -5.70
CA PHE A 48 2.39 -5.51 -4.72
C PHE A 48 2.03 -5.15 -3.28
N GLY A 49 1.64 -3.89 -3.00
CA GLY A 49 1.30 -3.41 -1.66
C GLY A 49 -0.01 -4.01 -1.14
N THR A 50 -1.06 -4.02 -1.97
CA THR A 50 -2.37 -4.60 -1.62
C THR A 50 -2.45 -6.10 -1.92
N ARG A 51 -1.49 -6.63 -2.67
CA ARG A 51 -1.46 -8.02 -3.18
C ARG A 51 -2.66 -8.38 -4.05
N VAL A 52 -3.26 -7.38 -4.71
CA VAL A 52 -4.40 -7.56 -5.60
C VAL A 52 -3.95 -7.38 -7.05
N ALA A 53 -4.37 -8.30 -7.91
CA ALA A 53 -4.34 -8.13 -9.35
C ALA A 53 -5.70 -7.65 -9.81
N THR A 54 -5.75 -6.49 -10.44
CA THR A 54 -6.94 -5.97 -11.12
C THR A 54 -6.80 -6.34 -12.60
N ILE A 55 -7.81 -7.01 -13.11
CA ILE A 55 -7.83 -7.58 -14.46
C ILE A 55 -9.02 -7.01 -15.18
N ASP A 56 -8.77 -6.29 -16.26
CA ASP A 56 -9.77 -5.82 -17.20
C ASP A 56 -9.77 -6.76 -18.41
N THR A 57 -10.92 -7.33 -18.75
CA THR A 57 -11.09 -8.24 -19.89
C THR A 57 -12.22 -7.79 -20.80
N SER A 58 -11.96 -7.86 -22.11
CA SER A 58 -12.96 -7.56 -23.16
C SER A 58 -13.80 -8.80 -23.56
N GLU A 59 -13.40 -9.99 -23.11
CA GLU A 59 -14.10 -11.24 -23.34
C GLU A 59 -14.42 -11.90 -21.99
N ALA A 60 -15.42 -12.77 -21.95
CA ALA A 60 -15.74 -13.55 -20.76
C ALA A 60 -14.62 -14.56 -20.46
N VAL A 61 -13.65 -14.15 -19.65
CA VAL A 61 -12.54 -15.00 -19.20
C VAL A 61 -12.96 -15.67 -17.89
N ASP A 62 -12.82 -16.99 -17.83
CA ASP A 62 -13.06 -17.73 -16.59
C ASP A 62 -12.05 -17.36 -15.52
N ALA A 63 -12.56 -16.94 -14.37
CA ALA A 63 -11.74 -16.60 -13.21
C ALA A 63 -10.84 -17.77 -12.75
N ALA A 64 -11.28 -19.01 -12.94
CA ALA A 64 -10.49 -20.20 -12.66
C ALA A 64 -9.26 -20.28 -13.59
N ALA A 65 -9.38 -19.89 -14.85
CA ALA A 65 -8.26 -19.85 -15.80
C ALA A 65 -7.22 -18.78 -15.40
N LEU A 66 -7.67 -17.63 -14.93
CA LEU A 66 -6.80 -16.56 -14.40
C LEU A 66 -6.04 -17.03 -13.14
N CYS A 67 -6.74 -17.65 -12.18
CA CYS A 67 -6.12 -18.24 -11.01
C CYS A 67 -5.10 -19.33 -11.38
N GLN A 68 -5.38 -20.15 -12.39
CA GLN A 68 -4.48 -21.17 -12.87
C GLN A 68 -3.23 -20.57 -13.52
N ALA A 69 -3.35 -19.47 -14.28
CA ALA A 69 -2.22 -18.75 -14.85
C ALA A 69 -1.28 -18.22 -13.77
N VAL A 70 -1.83 -17.66 -12.70
CA VAL A 70 -1.06 -17.19 -11.54
C VAL A 70 -0.37 -18.37 -10.83
N ARG A 71 -1.06 -19.51 -10.68
CA ARG A 71 -0.47 -20.72 -10.08
C ARG A 71 0.69 -21.28 -10.91
N ARG A 72 0.60 -21.25 -12.24
CA ARG A 72 1.70 -21.62 -13.14
C ARG A 72 2.91 -20.70 -13.00
N ALA A 73 2.70 -19.43 -12.69
CA ALA A 73 3.77 -18.49 -12.37
C ALA A 73 4.41 -18.72 -10.97
N GLY A 74 3.89 -19.70 -10.20
CA GLY A 74 4.42 -20.08 -8.89
C GLY A 74 3.82 -19.32 -7.70
N TYR A 75 2.65 -18.69 -7.87
CA TYR A 75 1.94 -17.95 -6.83
C TYR A 75 0.55 -18.53 -6.60
N GLN A 76 -0.07 -18.20 -5.47
CA GLN A 76 -1.47 -18.56 -5.22
C GLN A 76 -2.34 -17.36 -5.54
N ALA A 77 -3.53 -17.62 -6.11
CA ALA A 77 -4.53 -16.60 -6.39
C ALA A 77 -5.91 -17.11 -5.99
N ASP A 78 -6.65 -16.23 -5.33
CA ASP A 78 -8.03 -16.45 -4.94
C ASP A 78 -8.86 -15.26 -5.43
N LEU A 79 -10.11 -15.49 -5.84
CA LEU A 79 -11.04 -14.43 -6.19
C LEU A 79 -11.28 -13.53 -4.97
N CYS A 80 -11.23 -12.22 -5.17
CA CYS A 80 -11.76 -11.30 -4.17
C CYS A 80 -13.29 -11.38 -4.23
N THR A 81 -13.89 -12.25 -3.43
CA THR A 81 -15.32 -12.20 -3.16
C THR A 81 -15.54 -11.21 -2.02
N ASP A 82 -16.51 -10.34 -2.20
CA ASP A 82 -16.90 -9.28 -1.26
C ASP A 82 -17.65 -9.81 -0.03
N ASP A 83 -17.38 -11.04 0.37
CA ASP A 83 -17.88 -11.58 1.63
C ASP A 83 -17.28 -10.79 2.78
N GLY A 84 -18.09 -9.90 3.37
CA GLY A 84 -17.77 -9.01 4.49
C GLY A 84 -17.31 -9.67 5.80
N ARG A 85 -16.57 -10.78 5.70
CA ARG A 85 -15.83 -11.38 6.80
C ARG A 85 -14.57 -10.57 7.00
N SER A 86 -14.48 -9.95 8.13
CA SER A 86 -13.32 -9.35 8.77
C SER A 86 -12.06 -10.18 8.49
N ALA A 87 -11.44 -10.02 7.35
CA ALA A 87 -10.17 -10.66 7.07
C ALA A 87 -9.16 -9.96 7.96
N SER A 88 -8.53 -10.71 8.87
CA SER A 88 -7.32 -10.32 9.58
C SER A 88 -6.39 -9.61 8.60
N ASP A 89 -5.78 -8.51 9.02
CA ASP A 89 -4.85 -7.74 8.19
C ASP A 89 -3.71 -8.66 7.75
N PRO A 90 -3.62 -9.06 6.45
CA PRO A 90 -2.61 -10.03 6.01
C PRO A 90 -1.18 -9.51 6.21
N ASP A 91 -1.01 -8.17 6.24
CA ASP A 91 0.29 -7.55 6.47
C ASP A 91 0.62 -7.51 7.96
N ALA A 92 -0.36 -7.34 8.84
CA ALA A 92 -0.18 -7.46 10.28
C ALA A 92 0.14 -8.91 10.68
N ASP A 93 -0.56 -9.89 10.11
CA ASP A 93 -0.29 -11.32 10.34
C ASP A 93 1.10 -11.72 9.83
N HIS A 94 1.50 -11.20 8.67
CA HIS A 94 2.84 -11.42 8.12
C HIS A 94 3.92 -10.80 9.02
N ALA A 95 3.72 -9.56 9.48
CA ALA A 95 4.64 -8.90 10.41
C ALA A 95 4.75 -9.67 11.72
N ARG A 96 3.63 -10.19 12.24
CA ARG A 96 3.62 -11.03 13.45
C ARG A 96 4.38 -12.34 13.26
N GLN A 97 4.22 -13.01 12.13
CA GLN A 97 4.97 -14.24 11.83
C GLN A 97 6.48 -13.97 11.73
N LEU A 98 6.88 -12.84 11.10
CA LEU A 98 8.28 -12.43 11.05
C LEU A 98 8.82 -12.10 12.44
N LEU A 99 8.03 -11.45 13.30
CA LEU A 99 8.41 -11.17 14.69
C LEU A 99 8.66 -12.44 15.50
N ILE A 100 7.78 -13.44 15.38
CA ILE A 100 7.95 -14.73 16.07
C ILE A 100 9.25 -15.41 15.59
N ARG A 101 9.49 -15.46 14.26
CA ARG A 101 10.73 -16.02 13.71
C ARG A 101 11.96 -15.26 14.18
N LEU A 102 11.90 -13.95 14.19
CA LEU A 102 12.97 -13.08 14.67
C LEU A 102 13.25 -13.30 16.15
N ALA A 103 12.22 -13.35 17.00
CA ALA A 103 12.40 -13.55 18.43
C ALA A 103 13.08 -14.89 18.73
N ILE A 104 12.63 -15.98 18.10
CA ILE A 104 13.23 -17.31 18.28
C ILE A 104 14.67 -17.32 17.73
N ALA A 105 14.89 -16.74 16.54
CA ALA A 105 16.22 -16.68 15.95
C ALA A 105 17.19 -15.85 16.81
N ALA A 106 16.74 -14.73 17.38
CA ALA A 106 17.57 -13.87 18.23
C ALA A 106 17.94 -14.57 19.55
N VAL A 107 16.97 -15.27 20.18
CA VAL A 107 17.20 -16.05 21.41
C VAL A 107 18.23 -17.17 21.17
N LEU A 108 18.18 -17.83 20.02
CA LEU A 108 19.14 -18.89 19.67
C LEU A 108 20.47 -18.31 19.18
N PHE A 109 20.47 -17.14 18.55
CA PHE A 109 21.69 -16.50 18.03
C PHE A 109 22.65 -16.12 19.14
N VAL A 110 22.16 -15.57 20.26
CA VAL A 110 23.04 -15.12 21.37
C VAL A 110 23.95 -16.25 21.86
N PRO A 111 23.44 -17.43 22.29
CA PRO A 111 24.29 -18.52 22.71
C PRO A 111 25.15 -19.10 21.56
N VAL A 112 24.67 -19.10 20.30
CA VAL A 112 25.49 -19.53 19.15
C VAL A 112 26.69 -18.62 18.99
N ALA A 113 26.48 -17.29 19.04
CA ALA A 113 27.57 -16.33 18.90
C ALA A 113 28.58 -16.42 20.04
N ASP A 114 28.08 -16.49 21.28
CA ASP A 114 28.93 -16.59 22.47
C ASP A 114 29.74 -17.88 22.49
N LEU A 115 29.15 -19.03 22.29
CA LEU A 115 29.82 -20.33 22.25
C LEU A 115 30.75 -20.45 21.05
N SER A 116 30.39 -19.94 19.89
CA SER A 116 31.23 -19.97 18.69
C SER A 116 32.54 -19.20 18.93
N VAL A 117 32.43 -17.97 19.47
CA VAL A 117 33.57 -17.14 19.82
C VAL A 117 34.38 -17.80 20.95
N MET A 118 33.72 -18.26 22.01
CA MET A 118 34.40 -18.90 23.15
C MET A 118 35.19 -20.14 22.73
N PHE A 119 34.60 -21.03 21.95
CA PHE A 119 35.29 -22.23 21.44
C PHE A 119 36.33 -21.94 20.38
N GLY A 120 36.21 -20.83 19.65
CA GLY A 120 37.19 -20.34 18.72
C GLY A 120 38.41 -19.77 19.41
N VAL A 121 38.21 -18.92 20.44
CA VAL A 121 39.29 -18.17 21.14
C VAL A 121 39.99 -19.03 22.18
N VAL A 122 39.26 -19.88 22.92
CA VAL A 122 39.78 -20.66 24.05
C VAL A 122 39.47 -22.16 23.83
N PRO A 123 40.32 -22.88 23.08
CA PRO A 123 40.13 -24.32 22.82
C PRO A 123 39.95 -25.19 24.07
N ALA A 124 40.52 -24.79 25.19
CA ALA A 124 40.40 -25.49 26.48
C ALA A 124 38.94 -25.54 27.02
N THR A 125 38.05 -24.69 26.53
CA THR A 125 36.62 -24.69 26.92
C THR A 125 35.80 -25.71 26.15
N ARG A 126 36.36 -26.36 25.13
CA ARG A 126 35.70 -27.35 24.32
C ARG A 126 35.48 -28.64 25.12
N PHE A 127 34.26 -28.97 25.40
CA PHE A 127 33.87 -30.23 26.09
C PHE A 127 33.49 -31.33 25.06
N THR A 128 33.48 -32.58 25.49
CA THR A 128 33.10 -33.69 24.61
C THR A 128 31.65 -33.49 24.11
N GLY A 129 31.46 -33.38 22.76
CA GLY A 129 30.14 -33.16 22.15
C GLY A 129 29.76 -31.71 21.93
N TRP A 130 30.66 -30.74 22.17
CA TRP A 130 30.41 -29.30 21.91
C TRP A 130 29.94 -29.04 20.47
N GLN A 131 30.41 -29.83 19.51
CA GLN A 131 30.05 -29.76 18.09
C GLN A 131 28.55 -29.94 17.88
N TRP A 132 27.97 -30.94 18.58
CA TRP A 132 26.55 -31.23 18.49
C TRP A 132 25.70 -30.14 19.13
N VAL A 133 26.14 -29.57 20.25
CA VAL A 133 25.44 -28.48 20.93
C VAL A 133 25.38 -27.24 20.04
N LEU A 134 26.54 -26.84 19.48
CA LEU A 134 26.62 -25.68 18.62
C LEU A 134 25.79 -25.85 17.33
N SER A 135 25.89 -27.03 16.70
CA SER A 135 25.09 -27.35 15.51
C SER A 135 23.59 -27.39 15.83
N ALA A 136 23.18 -27.98 16.95
CA ALA A 136 21.78 -28.04 17.36
C ALA A 136 21.15 -26.66 17.61
N LEU A 137 21.94 -25.70 18.13
CA LEU A 137 21.52 -24.31 18.32
C LEU A 137 21.49 -23.52 17.00
N ALA A 138 22.46 -23.74 16.11
CA ALA A 138 22.58 -22.99 14.86
C ALA A 138 21.59 -23.46 13.78
N LEU A 139 21.38 -24.78 13.63
CA LEU A 139 20.57 -25.37 12.56
C LEU A 139 19.12 -24.82 12.52
N PRO A 140 18.38 -24.66 13.63
CA PRO A 140 17.05 -24.05 13.57
C PRO A 140 17.06 -22.63 13.03
N VAL A 141 18.11 -21.84 13.32
CA VAL A 141 18.22 -20.46 12.83
C VAL A 141 18.47 -20.44 11.32
N VAL A 142 19.48 -21.21 10.86
CA VAL A 142 19.88 -21.19 9.45
C VAL A 142 18.95 -21.98 8.52
N THR A 143 18.07 -22.86 9.05
CA THR A 143 17.10 -23.63 8.27
C THR A 143 15.68 -23.06 8.42
N TRP A 144 15.08 -23.19 9.61
CA TRP A 144 13.68 -22.81 9.83
C TRP A 144 13.48 -21.28 9.83
N ALA A 145 14.31 -20.52 10.54
CA ALA A 145 14.17 -19.07 10.57
C ALA A 145 14.55 -18.43 9.21
N ALA A 146 15.57 -18.96 8.54
CA ALA A 146 16.00 -18.55 7.20
C ALA A 146 15.14 -19.12 6.06
N TRP A 147 14.18 -20.02 6.35
CA TRP A 147 13.35 -20.68 5.33
C TRP A 147 12.67 -19.75 4.31
N PRO A 148 12.15 -18.59 4.69
CA PRO A 148 11.58 -17.65 3.72
C PRO A 148 12.58 -17.28 2.61
N PHE A 149 13.85 -17.08 2.96
CA PHE A 149 14.90 -16.71 2.00
C PHE A 149 15.28 -17.91 1.11
N HIS A 150 15.44 -19.09 1.69
CA HIS A 150 15.74 -20.32 0.94
C HIS A 150 14.61 -20.67 -0.05
N ARG A 151 13.36 -20.54 0.37
CA ARG A 151 12.20 -20.81 -0.50
C ARG A 151 12.16 -19.88 -1.70
N VAL A 152 12.42 -18.58 -1.52
CA VAL A 152 12.45 -17.58 -2.60
C VAL A 152 13.66 -17.84 -3.51
N ALA A 153 14.84 -18.09 -2.96
CA ALA A 153 16.03 -18.40 -3.72
C ALA A 153 15.85 -19.64 -4.60
N MET A 154 15.28 -20.71 -4.06
CA MET A 154 14.99 -21.94 -4.80
C MET A 154 13.98 -21.72 -5.94
N ARG A 155 12.95 -20.90 -5.69
CA ARG A 155 11.98 -20.51 -6.72
C ARG A 155 12.65 -19.72 -7.84
N ASN A 156 13.48 -18.74 -7.48
CA ASN A 156 14.21 -17.93 -8.45
C ASN A 156 15.19 -18.75 -9.27
N ALA A 157 15.92 -19.69 -8.64
CA ALA A 157 16.84 -20.58 -9.33
C ALA A 157 16.15 -21.44 -10.40
N ARG A 158 14.95 -21.97 -10.11
CA ARG A 158 14.14 -22.72 -11.08
C ARG A 158 13.74 -21.92 -12.31
N HIS A 159 13.77 -20.59 -12.21
CA HIS A 159 13.38 -19.69 -13.29
C HIS A 159 14.56 -18.86 -13.83
N HIS A 160 15.80 -19.28 -13.56
CA HIS A 160 17.02 -18.57 -13.98
C HIS A 160 17.02 -17.09 -13.60
N ALA A 161 16.38 -16.74 -12.48
CA ALA A 161 16.34 -15.40 -11.94
C ALA A 161 17.18 -15.34 -10.66
N ALA A 162 17.84 -14.21 -10.44
CA ALA A 162 18.58 -13.94 -9.22
C ALA A 162 17.96 -12.73 -8.52
N SER A 163 17.88 -12.80 -7.20
CA SER A 163 17.44 -11.71 -6.34
C SER A 163 18.34 -11.61 -5.10
N MET A 164 18.14 -10.61 -4.28
CA MET A 164 18.91 -10.48 -3.05
C MET A 164 18.71 -11.66 -2.10
N GLU A 165 17.51 -12.28 -2.09
CA GLU A 165 17.25 -13.50 -1.32
C GLU A 165 18.10 -14.67 -1.80
N THR A 166 18.43 -14.73 -3.09
CA THR A 166 19.35 -15.73 -3.64
C THR A 166 20.75 -15.57 -3.03
N LEU A 167 21.25 -14.33 -2.96
CA LEU A 167 22.57 -14.04 -2.39
C LEU A 167 22.63 -14.40 -0.90
N ILE A 168 21.61 -13.98 -0.13
CA ILE A 168 21.48 -14.30 1.30
C ILE A 168 21.43 -15.81 1.51
N SER A 169 20.60 -16.52 0.75
CA SER A 169 20.44 -17.96 0.86
C SER A 169 21.74 -18.72 0.55
N VAL A 170 22.46 -18.31 -0.51
CA VAL A 170 23.75 -18.90 -0.88
C VAL A 170 24.78 -18.62 0.21
N GLY A 171 24.84 -17.40 0.74
CA GLY A 171 25.77 -17.03 1.83
C GLY A 171 25.52 -17.84 3.11
N ILE A 172 24.27 -17.92 3.57
CA ILE A 172 23.90 -18.72 4.75
C ILE A 172 24.24 -20.20 4.54
N THR A 173 23.89 -20.76 3.38
CA THR A 173 24.14 -22.17 3.05
C THR A 173 25.63 -22.48 2.99
N ALA A 174 26.41 -21.64 2.31
CA ALA A 174 27.85 -21.80 2.20
C ALA A 174 28.55 -21.70 3.58
N ALA A 175 28.17 -20.70 4.39
CA ALA A 175 28.69 -20.55 5.75
C ALA A 175 28.34 -21.75 6.64
N THR A 176 27.11 -22.27 6.52
CA THR A 176 26.65 -23.45 7.27
C THR A 176 27.40 -24.71 6.89
N ILE A 177 27.54 -24.98 5.56
CA ILE A 177 28.27 -26.16 5.06
C ILE A 177 29.73 -26.11 5.50
N TRP A 178 30.35 -24.93 5.38
CA TRP A 178 31.74 -24.75 5.81
C TRP A 178 31.89 -24.97 7.31
N SER A 179 31.00 -24.42 8.12
CA SER A 179 31.02 -24.62 9.58
C SER A 179 30.86 -26.08 9.99
N LEU A 180 29.95 -26.82 9.32
CA LEU A 180 29.80 -28.25 9.53
C LEU A 180 31.09 -29.02 9.14
N TYR A 181 31.69 -28.66 8.00
CA TYR A 181 32.94 -29.25 7.57
C TYR A 181 34.08 -28.99 8.59
N THR A 182 34.23 -27.75 9.10
CA THR A 182 35.23 -27.37 10.09
C THR A 182 35.02 -28.04 11.44
N VAL A 183 33.76 -28.09 11.89
CA VAL A 183 33.38 -28.60 13.22
C VAL A 183 33.47 -30.13 13.31
N PHE A 184 33.14 -30.87 12.23
CA PHE A 184 33.13 -32.33 12.19
C PHE A 184 34.34 -32.93 11.45
N GLY A 185 35.11 -32.10 10.68
CA GLY A 185 36.33 -32.51 10.05
C GLY A 185 37.44 -32.71 11.06
N ASN A 186 38.29 -33.75 10.86
CA ASN A 186 39.43 -34.04 11.73
C ASN A 186 40.61 -33.06 11.48
N HIS A 187 40.34 -31.76 11.56
CA HIS A 187 41.37 -30.74 11.41
C HIS A 187 41.97 -30.46 12.79
N SER A 188 43.26 -30.71 12.95
CA SER A 188 44.00 -30.36 14.17
C SER A 188 43.90 -28.87 14.41
N PRO A 189 43.43 -28.44 15.58
CA PRO A 189 43.34 -27.01 15.90
C PRO A 189 44.74 -26.42 15.87
N ILE A 190 44.96 -25.43 15.01
CA ILE A 190 46.16 -24.61 15.08
C ILE A 190 46.03 -23.76 16.36
N GLU A 191 46.90 -23.99 17.34
CA GLU A 191 46.98 -23.17 18.55
C GLU A 191 47.27 -21.70 18.16
N ARG A 192 46.29 -20.86 18.24
CA ARG A 192 46.38 -19.41 18.02
C ARG A 192 46.05 -18.68 19.30
N SER A 193 47.00 -17.89 19.77
CA SER A 193 46.86 -17.06 20.96
C SER A 193 46.55 -15.61 20.54
N GLY A 194 45.27 -15.18 20.73
CA GLY A 194 44.90 -13.79 20.59
C GLY A 194 43.50 -13.58 20.00
N ILE A 195 42.73 -12.68 20.58
CA ILE A 195 41.33 -12.36 20.17
C ILE A 195 41.28 -11.90 18.70
N TRP A 196 42.20 -11.07 18.25
CA TRP A 196 42.28 -10.57 16.87
C TRP A 196 42.62 -11.67 15.87
N GLN A 197 43.49 -12.63 16.27
CA GLN A 197 43.81 -13.78 15.42
C GLN A 197 42.67 -14.80 15.34
N ALA A 198 41.89 -14.92 16.38
CA ALA A 198 40.68 -15.76 16.38
C ALA A 198 39.54 -15.16 15.54
N LEU A 199 39.34 -13.84 15.60
CA LEU A 199 38.36 -13.10 14.80
C LEU A 199 38.76 -13.01 13.32
N LEU A 200 40.05 -12.90 13.00
CA LEU A 200 40.58 -12.77 11.64
C LEU A 200 41.17 -14.07 11.11
N GLY A 201 41.18 -15.12 11.91
CA GLY A 201 41.79 -16.41 11.59
C GLY A 201 40.91 -17.26 10.68
N SER A 202 41.53 -18.15 9.91
CA SER A 202 40.92 -18.97 8.89
C SER A 202 40.19 -20.21 9.41
N ASP A 203 40.38 -20.63 10.66
CA ASP A 203 39.73 -21.79 11.27
C ASP A 203 38.41 -21.39 11.98
N ALA A 204 37.87 -20.24 11.63
CA ALA A 204 36.67 -19.72 12.26
C ALA A 204 35.44 -20.59 11.91
N ILE A 205 34.69 -20.88 12.92
CA ILE A 205 33.32 -21.41 12.80
C ILE A 205 32.46 -20.26 12.32
N TYR A 206 31.71 -20.43 11.25
CA TYR A 206 30.86 -19.36 10.66
C TYR A 206 29.38 -19.51 11.01
N PHE A 207 29.03 -20.29 12.02
CA PHE A 207 27.64 -20.42 12.48
C PHE A 207 27.10 -19.10 13.01
N GLU A 208 27.94 -18.33 13.73
CA GLU A 208 27.57 -17.00 14.23
C GLU A 208 27.35 -16.02 13.08
N VAL A 209 28.14 -16.11 12.01
CA VAL A 209 27.94 -15.27 10.81
C VAL A 209 26.64 -15.64 10.10
N ALA A 210 26.39 -16.94 9.85
CA ALA A 210 25.18 -17.41 9.20
C ALA A 210 23.92 -17.08 10.03
N ALA A 211 23.96 -17.28 11.34
CA ALA A 211 22.87 -16.95 12.24
C ALA A 211 22.68 -15.44 12.38
N GLY A 212 23.77 -14.67 12.50
CA GLY A 212 23.75 -13.22 12.58
C GLY A 212 23.16 -12.57 11.33
N VAL A 213 23.58 -13.01 10.13
CA VAL A 213 22.99 -12.55 8.86
C VAL A 213 21.50 -12.87 8.83
N THR A 214 21.10 -14.07 9.25
CA THR A 214 19.67 -14.46 9.29
C THR A 214 18.87 -13.53 10.20
N VAL A 215 19.35 -13.29 11.43
CA VAL A 215 18.69 -12.40 12.39
C VAL A 215 18.62 -10.97 11.85
N PHE A 216 19.73 -10.45 11.33
CA PHE A 216 19.80 -9.07 10.82
C PHE A 216 18.84 -8.84 9.65
N VAL A 217 18.78 -9.79 8.71
CA VAL A 217 17.86 -9.70 7.59
C VAL A 217 16.40 -9.83 8.06
N LEU A 218 16.12 -10.71 9.03
CA LEU A 218 14.77 -10.82 9.63
C LEU A 218 14.33 -9.52 10.32
N VAL A 219 15.27 -8.82 11.02
CA VAL A 219 14.99 -7.49 11.60
C VAL A 219 14.56 -6.52 10.50
N GLY A 220 15.33 -6.42 9.42
CA GLY A 220 14.99 -5.55 8.29
C GLY A 220 13.62 -5.88 7.68
N ARG A 221 13.33 -7.16 7.47
CA ARG A 221 12.03 -7.62 6.93
C ARG A 221 10.87 -7.38 7.88
N TYR A 222 11.07 -7.51 9.18
CA TYR A 222 10.05 -7.20 10.17
C TYR A 222 9.69 -5.70 10.15
N PHE A 223 10.70 -4.81 10.18
CA PHE A 223 10.44 -3.37 10.11
C PHE A 223 9.77 -2.96 8.81
N GLU A 224 10.17 -3.56 7.68
CA GLU A 224 9.50 -3.38 6.40
C GLU A 224 8.02 -3.78 6.45
N ALA A 225 7.73 -5.00 6.92
CA ALA A 225 6.36 -5.50 7.02
C ALA A 225 5.50 -4.64 7.96
N ARG A 226 6.08 -4.19 9.08
CA ARG A 226 5.41 -3.29 10.03
C ARG A 226 5.09 -1.93 9.42
N ALA A 227 6.05 -1.33 8.70
CA ALA A 227 5.83 -0.06 8.00
C ALA A 227 4.72 -0.18 6.94
N LYS A 228 4.69 -1.29 6.20
CA LYS A 228 3.63 -1.61 5.23
C LYS A 228 2.25 -1.74 5.87
N SER A 229 2.15 -2.46 6.96
CA SER A 229 0.90 -2.60 7.71
C SER A 229 0.37 -1.25 8.20
N GLN A 230 1.24 -0.40 8.74
CA GLN A 230 0.86 0.94 9.19
C GLN A 230 0.38 1.86 8.05
N ALA A 231 1.06 1.84 6.91
CA ALA A 231 0.66 2.63 5.74
C ALA A 231 -0.65 2.12 5.10
N GLY A 232 -0.88 0.81 5.09
CA GLY A 232 -2.11 0.18 4.58
C GLY A 232 -3.34 0.44 5.46
N SER A 233 -3.15 0.71 6.75
CA SER A 233 -4.26 0.97 7.69
C SER A 233 -5.07 2.22 7.35
N ALA A 234 -4.41 3.27 6.86
CA ALA A 234 -5.07 4.51 6.44
C ALA A 234 -5.99 4.31 5.23
N LEU A 235 -5.57 3.48 4.27
CA LEU A 235 -6.38 3.16 3.09
C LEU A 235 -7.58 2.28 3.46
N ARG A 236 -7.38 1.33 4.37
CA ARG A 236 -8.48 0.50 4.90
C ARG A 236 -9.47 1.32 5.72
N ALA A 237 -9.01 2.32 6.46
CA ALA A 237 -9.89 3.24 7.17
C ALA A 237 -10.77 4.05 6.21
N LEU A 238 -10.25 4.45 5.04
CA LEU A 238 -11.06 5.07 3.99
C LEU A 238 -12.08 4.06 3.42
N ALA A 239 -11.67 2.84 3.10
CA ALA A 239 -12.60 1.81 2.61
C ALA A 239 -13.70 1.44 3.63
N ALA A 240 -13.43 1.59 4.93
CA ALA A 240 -14.41 1.39 6.00
C ALA A 240 -15.51 2.47 6.07
N LEU A 241 -15.36 3.60 5.34
CA LEU A 241 -16.38 4.63 5.19
C LEU A 241 -17.48 4.24 4.17
N SER A 242 -17.40 3.08 3.52
CA SER A 242 -18.48 2.56 2.68
C SER A 242 -19.61 1.97 3.55
N ALA A 243 -20.85 2.28 3.19
CA ALA A 243 -22.03 1.64 3.79
C ALA A 243 -22.01 0.14 3.43
N LYS A 244 -22.30 -0.71 4.41
CA LYS A 244 -22.41 -2.17 4.20
C LYS A 244 -23.82 -2.58 3.84
N GLU A 245 -24.81 -1.90 4.41
CA GLU A 245 -26.23 -2.16 4.23
C GLU A 245 -26.96 -0.84 3.94
N VAL A 246 -28.05 -0.93 3.24
CA VAL A 246 -28.90 0.21 2.87
C VAL A 246 -30.37 -0.14 3.03
N ALA A 247 -31.17 0.77 3.57
CA ALA A 247 -32.62 0.63 3.68
C ALA A 247 -33.27 1.18 2.41
N VAL A 248 -33.69 0.32 1.50
CA VAL A 248 -34.39 0.68 0.26
C VAL A 248 -35.86 0.91 0.58
N LEU A 249 -36.41 2.01 0.04
CA LEU A 249 -37.83 2.35 0.15
C LEU A 249 -38.59 1.70 -1.01
N LEU A 250 -39.49 0.80 -0.68
CA LEU A 250 -40.35 0.13 -1.65
C LEU A 250 -41.55 1.02 -2.10
N PRO A 251 -42.20 0.72 -3.23
CA PRO A 251 -43.34 1.50 -3.73
C PRO A 251 -44.55 1.57 -2.77
N ASP A 252 -44.68 0.60 -1.87
CA ASP A 252 -45.71 0.55 -0.83
C ASP A 252 -45.38 1.40 0.42
N GLY A 253 -44.21 2.06 0.41
CA GLY A 253 -43.73 2.85 1.54
C GLY A 253 -43.03 2.05 2.63
N SER A 254 -42.92 0.73 2.51
CA SER A 254 -42.13 -0.11 3.42
C SER A 254 -40.64 -0.01 3.13
N GLU A 255 -39.82 -0.32 4.13
CA GLU A 255 -38.36 -0.31 4.02
C GLU A 255 -37.83 -1.74 4.05
N MET A 256 -36.90 -2.04 3.15
CA MET A 256 -36.20 -3.31 3.09
C MET A 256 -34.71 -3.06 3.18
N VAL A 257 -34.04 -3.70 4.15
CA VAL A 257 -32.56 -3.63 4.28
C VAL A 257 -31.94 -4.64 3.34
N ILE A 258 -31.08 -4.14 2.45
CA ILE A 258 -30.30 -4.96 1.52
C ILE A 258 -28.82 -4.65 1.66
N PRO A 259 -27.92 -5.54 1.23
CA PRO A 259 -26.51 -5.20 1.05
C PRO A 259 -26.35 -4.00 0.10
N ALA A 260 -25.39 -3.11 0.40
CA ALA A 260 -25.23 -1.87 -0.39
C ALA A 260 -24.79 -2.11 -1.84
N ASP A 261 -24.17 -3.26 -2.13
CA ASP A 261 -23.78 -3.72 -3.47
C ASP A 261 -24.96 -4.19 -4.33
N GLU A 262 -26.10 -4.51 -3.71
CA GLU A 262 -27.34 -4.86 -4.41
C GLU A 262 -28.21 -3.64 -4.79
N LEU A 263 -27.85 -2.44 -4.29
CA LEU A 263 -28.54 -1.19 -4.60
C LEU A 263 -28.37 -0.86 -6.10
N LYS A 264 -29.48 -0.50 -6.74
CA LYS A 264 -29.52 -0.14 -8.17
C LYS A 264 -29.77 1.35 -8.36
N GLU A 265 -29.36 1.88 -9.52
CA GLU A 265 -29.68 3.24 -9.92
C GLU A 265 -31.21 3.46 -9.93
N GLN A 266 -31.65 4.68 -9.63
CA GLN A 266 -33.04 5.12 -9.52
C GLN A 266 -33.83 4.49 -8.35
N GLN A 267 -33.26 3.58 -7.58
CA GLN A 267 -33.88 3.14 -6.33
C GLN A 267 -33.78 4.24 -5.27
N ARG A 268 -34.83 4.33 -4.45
CA ARG A 268 -34.89 5.25 -3.32
C ARG A 268 -34.45 4.53 -2.06
N PHE A 269 -33.58 5.17 -1.29
CA PHE A 269 -33.11 4.63 -0.03
C PHE A 269 -33.16 5.70 1.07
N VAL A 270 -33.28 5.23 2.29
CA VAL A 270 -33.40 6.05 3.49
C VAL A 270 -32.06 6.10 4.21
N VAL A 271 -31.65 7.31 4.59
CA VAL A 271 -30.44 7.52 5.42
C VAL A 271 -30.85 8.27 6.68
N ARG A 272 -30.43 7.71 7.83
CA ARG A 272 -30.74 8.21 9.17
C ARG A 272 -29.51 8.82 9.83
N PRO A 273 -29.66 9.59 10.94
CA PRO A 273 -28.53 10.12 11.69
C PRO A 273 -27.56 9.02 12.09
N GLY A 274 -26.26 9.30 11.90
CA GLY A 274 -25.16 8.38 12.17
C GLY A 274 -24.91 7.34 11.06
N GLN A 275 -25.76 7.27 10.02
CA GLN A 275 -25.57 6.37 8.90
C GLN A 275 -24.73 6.99 7.80
N ILE A 276 -24.02 6.13 7.07
CA ILE A 276 -23.23 6.48 5.89
C ILE A 276 -24.15 6.41 4.68
N VAL A 277 -24.07 7.40 3.79
CA VAL A 277 -24.78 7.42 2.50
C VAL A 277 -24.21 6.33 1.60
N ALA A 278 -25.06 5.42 1.12
CA ALA A 278 -24.64 4.21 0.41
C ALA A 278 -24.23 4.47 -1.05
N ALA A 279 -24.77 5.50 -1.69
CA ALA A 279 -24.58 5.79 -3.12
C ALA A 279 -24.62 7.30 -3.38
N ASP A 280 -24.09 7.73 -4.52
CA ASP A 280 -24.30 9.11 -4.96
C ASP A 280 -25.74 9.27 -5.44
N GLY A 281 -26.37 10.41 -5.14
CA GLY A 281 -27.74 10.62 -5.52
C GLY A 281 -28.28 12.01 -5.22
N LEU A 282 -29.60 12.15 -5.41
CA LEU A 282 -30.36 13.36 -5.13
C LEU A 282 -31.30 13.12 -3.95
N ALA A 283 -31.29 14.01 -2.98
CA ALA A 283 -32.29 13.98 -1.94
C ALA A 283 -33.66 14.30 -2.53
N VAL A 284 -34.64 13.38 -2.41
CA VAL A 284 -36.00 13.57 -2.91
C VAL A 284 -36.96 14.01 -1.82
N ASP A 285 -36.61 13.70 -0.54
CA ASP A 285 -37.41 14.10 0.61
C ASP A 285 -36.52 14.23 1.87
N GLY A 286 -36.97 15.02 2.83
CA GLY A 286 -36.32 15.24 4.09
C GLY A 286 -35.28 16.38 4.09
N SER A 287 -34.63 16.60 5.24
CA SER A 287 -33.55 17.55 5.39
C SER A 287 -32.58 17.08 6.46
N ALA A 288 -31.29 17.13 6.16
CA ALA A 288 -30.25 16.65 7.07
C ALA A 288 -28.96 17.46 6.93
N ALA A 289 -28.21 17.57 8.02
CA ALA A 289 -26.80 17.98 7.98
C ALA A 289 -25.95 16.75 7.62
N VAL A 290 -25.15 16.88 6.58
CA VAL A 290 -24.29 15.83 6.08
C VAL A 290 -22.84 16.25 6.24
N ASP A 291 -22.05 15.42 6.90
CA ASP A 291 -20.61 15.57 6.99
C ASP A 291 -19.97 15.04 5.69
N MET A 292 -19.46 15.97 4.91
CA MET A 292 -18.75 15.68 3.66
C MET A 292 -17.22 15.83 3.81
N SER A 293 -16.72 16.00 5.03
CA SER A 293 -15.30 16.32 5.29
C SER A 293 -14.34 15.29 4.71
N ALA A 294 -14.71 14.00 4.72
CA ALA A 294 -13.91 12.93 4.13
C ALA A 294 -13.77 13.06 2.60
N MET A 295 -14.70 13.76 1.94
CA MET A 295 -14.77 13.88 0.48
C MET A 295 -14.28 15.25 0.00
N THR A 296 -14.64 16.31 0.69
CA THR A 296 -14.39 17.69 0.28
C THR A 296 -13.25 18.33 1.07
N GLY A 297 -12.85 17.75 2.20
CA GLY A 297 -11.92 18.35 3.16
C GLY A 297 -12.52 19.50 3.99
N GLU A 298 -13.80 19.85 3.76
CA GLU A 298 -14.48 20.92 4.51
C GLU A 298 -15.05 20.38 5.83
N ALA A 299 -14.55 20.89 6.95
CA ALA A 299 -14.99 20.44 8.28
C ALA A 299 -16.43 20.87 8.65
N LYS A 300 -17.06 21.78 7.88
CA LYS A 300 -18.40 22.25 8.18
C LYS A 300 -19.43 21.36 7.49
N PRO A 301 -20.37 20.74 8.24
CA PRO A 301 -21.43 19.95 7.66
C PRO A 301 -22.30 20.79 6.72
N THR A 302 -22.70 20.19 5.60
CA THR A 302 -23.59 20.81 4.60
C THR A 302 -25.01 20.37 4.85
N ARG A 303 -25.95 21.31 4.90
CA ARG A 303 -27.38 20.98 5.03
C ARG A 303 -27.98 20.65 3.67
N VAL A 304 -28.34 19.39 3.49
CA VAL A 304 -28.98 18.88 2.28
C VAL A 304 -30.52 18.96 2.45
N ARG A 305 -31.19 19.39 1.38
CA ARG A 305 -32.63 19.49 1.25
C ARG A 305 -33.11 18.81 -0.03
N PRO A 306 -34.41 18.59 -0.25
CA PRO A 306 -34.88 18.03 -1.51
C PRO A 306 -34.33 18.78 -2.73
N GLY A 307 -33.82 18.02 -3.72
CA GLY A 307 -33.07 18.52 -4.86
C GLY A 307 -31.54 18.67 -4.65
N GLY A 308 -31.06 18.57 -3.40
CA GLY A 308 -29.64 18.62 -3.09
C GLY A 308 -28.93 17.30 -3.41
N GLN A 309 -27.67 17.41 -3.86
CA GLN A 309 -26.82 16.24 -4.11
C GLN A 309 -26.25 15.68 -2.81
N VAL A 310 -26.15 14.36 -2.75
CA VAL A 310 -25.42 13.63 -1.72
C VAL A 310 -24.38 12.72 -2.36
N ILE A 311 -23.27 12.51 -1.67
CA ILE A 311 -22.14 11.70 -2.14
C ILE A 311 -22.05 10.46 -1.26
N GLY A 312 -21.91 9.29 -1.86
CA GLY A 312 -21.67 8.04 -1.16
C GLY A 312 -20.42 8.14 -0.27
N GLY A 313 -20.45 7.50 0.92
CA GLY A 313 -19.37 7.58 1.89
C GLY A 313 -19.40 8.79 2.82
N THR A 314 -20.35 9.72 2.65
CA THR A 314 -20.60 10.83 3.58
C THR A 314 -21.53 10.41 4.72
N THR A 315 -21.47 11.10 5.87
CA THR A 315 -22.22 10.71 7.08
C THR A 315 -23.35 11.70 7.36
N VAL A 316 -24.56 11.22 7.57
CA VAL A 316 -25.71 12.03 8.01
C VAL A 316 -25.58 12.26 9.52
N LEU A 317 -25.59 13.54 9.95
CA LEU A 317 -25.40 13.90 11.35
C LEU A 317 -26.74 14.13 12.07
N ASP A 318 -27.71 14.72 11.40
CA ASP A 318 -29.05 14.97 11.93
C ASP A 318 -30.13 14.72 10.86
N GLY A 319 -31.38 14.73 11.25
CA GLY A 319 -32.51 14.61 10.33
C GLY A 319 -32.61 13.23 9.64
N ARG A 320 -33.37 13.17 8.56
CA ARG A 320 -33.57 11.97 7.72
C ARG A 320 -33.59 12.40 6.27
N LEU A 321 -32.97 11.63 5.40
CA LEU A 321 -32.99 11.84 3.96
C LEU A 321 -33.58 10.61 3.26
N ILE A 322 -34.41 10.84 2.24
CA ILE A 322 -34.72 9.87 1.21
C ILE A 322 -33.95 10.29 -0.03
N VAL A 323 -33.11 9.42 -0.50
CA VAL A 323 -32.19 9.68 -1.60
C VAL A 323 -32.53 8.76 -2.77
N GLU A 324 -32.60 9.31 -3.97
CA GLU A 324 -32.71 8.54 -5.21
C GLU A 324 -31.28 8.33 -5.75
N ALA A 325 -30.87 7.07 -5.89
CA ALA A 325 -29.54 6.70 -6.32
C ALA A 325 -29.28 7.11 -7.78
N ALA A 326 -28.24 7.90 -8.02
CA ALA A 326 -27.81 8.32 -9.36
C ALA A 326 -26.59 7.50 -9.84
N ALA A 327 -25.67 7.13 -8.93
CA ALA A 327 -24.55 6.24 -9.24
C ALA A 327 -24.31 5.30 -8.04
N VAL A 328 -24.11 4.03 -8.31
CA VAL A 328 -24.03 2.96 -7.30
C VAL A 328 -22.72 2.18 -7.38
N GLY A 329 -22.31 1.57 -6.28
CA GLY A 329 -21.17 0.66 -6.22
C GLY A 329 -19.88 1.29 -6.76
N ALA A 330 -19.31 0.69 -7.81
CA ALA A 330 -18.06 1.11 -8.41
C ALA A 330 -18.12 2.49 -9.12
N ASP A 331 -19.30 2.97 -9.48
CA ASP A 331 -19.46 4.22 -10.24
C ASP A 331 -19.65 5.44 -9.35
N THR A 332 -19.69 5.27 -8.02
CA THR A 332 -19.73 6.37 -7.07
C THR A 332 -18.43 7.18 -7.07
N GLN A 333 -18.51 8.46 -6.76
CA GLN A 333 -17.35 9.35 -6.61
C GLN A 333 -16.36 8.81 -5.59
N PHE A 334 -16.88 8.27 -4.48
CA PHE A 334 -16.05 7.66 -3.44
C PHE A 334 -15.27 6.46 -3.97
N ALA A 335 -15.93 5.52 -4.67
CA ALA A 335 -15.25 4.38 -5.30
C ALA A 335 -14.22 4.84 -6.35
N GLY A 336 -14.51 5.93 -7.08
CA GLY A 336 -13.57 6.58 -7.98
C GLY A 336 -12.31 7.08 -7.30
N MET A 337 -12.43 7.72 -6.13
CA MET A 337 -11.28 8.17 -5.33
C MET A 337 -10.45 6.99 -4.80
N VAL A 338 -11.10 5.98 -4.25
CA VAL A 338 -10.40 4.76 -3.77
C VAL A 338 -9.63 4.12 -4.93
N ARG A 339 -10.24 3.98 -6.11
CA ARG A 339 -9.57 3.47 -7.31
C ARG A 339 -8.36 4.31 -7.74
N LEU A 340 -8.46 5.64 -7.69
CA LEU A 340 -7.33 6.52 -8.00
C LEU A 340 -6.16 6.29 -7.05
N VAL A 341 -6.42 6.11 -5.76
CA VAL A 341 -5.39 5.82 -4.76
C VAL A 341 -4.78 4.44 -4.99
N GLU A 342 -5.59 3.41 -5.28
CA GLU A 342 -5.13 2.07 -5.60
C GLU A 342 -4.29 2.03 -6.89
N GLN A 343 -4.73 2.69 -7.94
CA GLN A 343 -3.97 2.82 -9.20
C GLN A 343 -2.66 3.58 -8.99
N ALA A 344 -2.68 4.62 -8.16
CA ALA A 344 -1.50 5.37 -7.78
C ALA A 344 -0.46 4.47 -7.09
N GLN A 345 -0.91 3.59 -6.19
CA GLN A 345 -0.04 2.64 -5.50
C GLN A 345 0.43 1.48 -6.42
N ALA A 346 -0.36 1.13 -7.44
CA ALA A 346 0.00 0.09 -8.40
C ALA A 346 1.12 0.52 -9.36
N GLN A 347 1.26 1.83 -9.62
CA GLN A 347 2.30 2.33 -10.51
C GLN A 347 3.68 2.27 -9.84
N LYS A 348 4.60 1.51 -10.43
CA LYS A 348 5.99 1.49 -9.97
C LYS A 348 6.69 2.81 -10.31
N ALA A 349 7.39 3.38 -9.34
CA ALA A 349 8.32 4.47 -9.57
C ALA A 349 9.42 4.05 -10.57
N ASP A 350 9.89 4.99 -11.39
CA ASP A 350 11.00 4.71 -12.32
C ASP A 350 12.27 4.33 -11.56
N ALA A 351 12.51 4.93 -10.40
CA ALA A 351 13.58 4.57 -9.48
C ALA A 351 13.50 3.11 -9.02
N GLN A 352 12.31 2.57 -8.75
CA GLN A 352 12.13 1.18 -8.38
C GLN A 352 12.42 0.23 -9.54
N ARG A 353 12.01 0.57 -10.77
CA ARG A 353 12.35 -0.21 -11.96
C ARG A 353 13.85 -0.23 -12.23
N LEU A 354 14.54 0.89 -11.99
CA LEU A 354 15.98 0.97 -12.08
C LEU A 354 16.66 0.08 -11.04
N ALA A 355 16.22 0.13 -9.78
CA ALA A 355 16.74 -0.72 -8.70
C ALA A 355 16.57 -2.21 -9.00
N ASP A 356 15.40 -2.64 -9.51
CA ASP A 356 15.13 -4.02 -9.93
C ASP A 356 16.07 -4.45 -11.07
N ARG A 357 16.29 -3.58 -12.05
CA ARG A 357 17.22 -3.84 -13.19
C ARG A 357 18.66 -3.95 -12.71
N ILE A 358 19.11 -3.04 -11.86
CA ILE A 358 20.47 -3.10 -11.27
C ILE A 358 20.65 -4.41 -10.51
N SER A 359 19.69 -4.77 -9.66
CA SER A 359 19.76 -6.00 -8.86
C SER A 359 19.83 -7.26 -9.72
N SER A 360 19.15 -7.31 -10.86
CA SER A 360 19.14 -8.47 -11.76
C SER A 360 20.51 -8.76 -12.40
N VAL A 361 21.36 -7.75 -12.55
CA VAL A 361 22.73 -7.88 -13.08
C VAL A 361 23.74 -8.00 -11.92
N PHE A 362 23.53 -7.21 -10.88
CA PHE A 362 24.45 -7.12 -9.74
C PHE A 362 24.60 -8.44 -8.98
N VAL A 363 23.49 -9.14 -8.71
CA VAL A 363 23.53 -10.39 -7.93
C VAL A 363 24.34 -11.49 -8.66
N PRO A 364 24.10 -11.79 -9.94
CA PRO A 364 24.97 -12.70 -10.70
C PRO A 364 26.43 -12.25 -10.73
N ALA A 365 26.70 -10.96 -10.90
CA ALA A 365 28.06 -10.44 -10.90
C ALA A 365 28.76 -10.68 -9.56
N VAL A 366 28.09 -10.45 -8.43
CA VAL A 366 28.64 -10.72 -7.09
C VAL A 366 28.93 -12.20 -6.88
N LEU A 367 28.04 -13.09 -7.34
CA LEU A 367 28.28 -14.53 -7.27
C LEU A 367 29.56 -14.94 -8.04
N VAL A 368 29.74 -14.38 -9.23
CA VAL A 368 30.96 -14.60 -10.04
C VAL A 368 32.19 -14.01 -9.33
N ILE A 369 32.11 -12.80 -8.79
CA ILE A 369 33.22 -12.17 -8.06
C ILE A 369 33.58 -13.02 -6.84
N ALA A 370 32.61 -13.50 -6.07
CA ALA A 370 32.87 -14.35 -4.92
C ALA A 370 33.58 -15.68 -5.33
N ALA A 371 33.13 -16.30 -6.42
CA ALA A 371 33.75 -17.50 -6.96
C ALA A 371 35.20 -17.21 -7.45
N LEU A 372 35.41 -16.11 -8.16
CA LEU A 372 36.74 -15.68 -8.61
C LEU A 372 37.64 -15.33 -7.43
N THR A 373 37.14 -14.73 -6.35
CA THR A 373 37.87 -14.44 -5.12
C THR A 373 38.35 -15.76 -4.49
N ALA A 374 37.46 -16.76 -4.34
CA ALA A 374 37.85 -18.05 -3.83
C ALA A 374 38.92 -18.73 -4.71
N ALA A 375 38.70 -18.75 -6.03
CA ALA A 375 39.66 -19.34 -6.99
C ALA A 375 41.02 -18.61 -6.95
N GLY A 376 41.02 -17.28 -6.90
CA GLY A 376 42.25 -16.48 -6.83
C GLY A 376 43.08 -16.79 -5.58
N TRP A 377 42.43 -16.91 -4.41
CA TRP A 377 43.10 -17.32 -3.18
C TRP A 377 43.72 -18.73 -3.26
N LEU A 378 42.99 -19.68 -3.86
CA LEU A 378 43.46 -21.05 -4.04
C LEU A 378 44.64 -21.12 -5.02
N ILE A 379 44.56 -20.41 -6.15
CA ILE A 379 45.65 -20.37 -7.16
C ILE A 379 46.89 -19.68 -6.61
N ALA A 380 46.74 -18.65 -5.78
CA ALA A 380 47.87 -17.99 -5.11
C ALA A 380 48.49 -18.83 -3.99
N GLY A 381 48.13 -20.08 -3.81
CA GLY A 381 48.67 -20.97 -2.77
C GLY A 381 48.11 -20.69 -1.38
N GLY A 382 46.99 -19.96 -1.30
CA GLY A 382 46.31 -19.68 -0.03
C GLY A 382 45.60 -20.91 0.53
N GLN A 383 45.40 -20.91 1.84
CA GLN A 383 44.67 -21.98 2.53
C GLN A 383 43.20 -21.95 2.13
N PRO A 384 42.49 -23.10 1.97
CA PRO A 384 41.08 -23.16 1.63
C PRO A 384 40.17 -22.32 2.53
N ASP A 385 40.50 -22.24 3.83
CA ASP A 385 39.80 -21.46 4.82
C ASP A 385 39.76 -19.97 4.47
N ARG A 386 40.92 -19.41 4.06
CA ARG A 386 41.00 -18.01 3.62
C ARG A 386 40.24 -17.74 2.35
N ALA A 387 40.25 -18.69 1.42
CA ALA A 387 39.50 -18.59 0.17
C ALA A 387 38.01 -18.52 0.44
N VAL A 388 37.49 -19.41 1.30
CA VAL A 388 36.07 -19.45 1.67
C VAL A 388 35.70 -18.21 2.48
N SER A 389 36.52 -17.81 3.47
CA SER A 389 36.29 -16.60 4.26
C SER A 389 36.14 -15.35 3.37
N ALA A 390 37.09 -15.16 2.45
CA ALA A 390 37.07 -14.02 1.53
C ALA A 390 35.84 -14.06 0.62
N ALA A 391 35.44 -15.23 0.08
CA ALA A 391 34.27 -15.38 -0.74
C ALA A 391 32.97 -15.11 0.05
N LEU A 392 32.86 -15.61 1.29
CA LEU A 392 31.73 -15.35 2.18
C LEU A 392 31.62 -13.86 2.52
N ALA A 393 32.75 -13.19 2.78
CA ALA A 393 32.79 -11.76 3.02
C ALA A 393 32.23 -10.96 1.83
N VAL A 394 32.61 -11.33 0.59
CA VAL A 394 32.04 -10.74 -0.63
C VAL A 394 30.52 -10.94 -0.69
N LEU A 395 30.03 -12.17 -0.46
CA LEU A 395 28.61 -12.49 -0.53
C LEU A 395 27.78 -11.72 0.51
N VAL A 396 28.28 -11.61 1.75
CA VAL A 396 27.56 -10.96 2.85
C VAL A 396 27.55 -9.45 2.69
N ILE A 397 28.70 -8.84 2.38
CA ILE A 397 28.81 -7.37 2.28
C ILE A 397 28.10 -6.83 1.04
N ALA A 398 28.11 -7.56 -0.05
CA ALA A 398 27.52 -7.11 -1.31
C ALA A 398 25.99 -7.15 -1.34
N CYS A 399 25.30 -7.44 -0.22
CA CYS A 399 23.85 -7.42 -0.19
C CYS A 399 23.29 -5.98 -0.36
N PRO A 400 22.59 -5.64 -1.47
CA PRO A 400 22.00 -4.31 -1.66
C PRO A 400 20.64 -4.21 -0.94
N CYS A 401 20.58 -4.64 0.33
CA CYS A 401 19.32 -4.80 1.07
C CYS A 401 18.50 -3.51 1.14
N ALA A 402 19.14 -2.34 1.27
CA ALA A 402 18.48 -1.04 1.34
C ALA A 402 17.94 -0.56 -0.02
N LEU A 403 18.58 -0.93 -1.14
CA LEU A 403 18.23 -0.42 -2.46
C LEU A 403 16.81 -0.81 -2.89
N GLY A 404 16.39 -2.04 -2.63
CA GLY A 404 15.05 -2.53 -2.99
C GLY A 404 13.94 -2.07 -2.06
N LEU A 405 14.28 -1.56 -0.87
CA LEU A 405 13.31 -1.26 0.20
C LEU A 405 13.07 0.25 0.41
N ALA A 406 14.07 1.09 0.16
CA ALA A 406 14.04 2.51 0.52
C ALA A 406 12.89 3.24 -0.19
N THR A 407 12.80 3.13 -1.51
CA THR A 407 11.80 3.85 -2.31
C THR A 407 10.37 3.39 -2.02
N PRO A 408 10.01 2.09 -2.08
CA PRO A 408 8.65 1.64 -1.79
C PRO A 408 8.18 2.00 -0.39
N THR A 409 9.05 1.88 0.61
CA THR A 409 8.70 2.16 2.01
C THR A 409 8.45 3.66 2.22
N ALA A 410 9.33 4.52 1.74
CA ALA A 410 9.18 5.98 1.83
C ALA A 410 7.88 6.45 1.15
N MET A 411 7.59 5.91 -0.05
CA MET A 411 6.40 6.27 -0.82
C MET A 411 5.11 5.79 -0.16
N MET A 412 5.10 4.60 0.44
CA MET A 412 3.94 4.11 1.17
C MET A 412 3.65 4.95 2.41
N VAL A 413 4.68 5.33 3.18
CA VAL A 413 4.55 6.21 4.34
C VAL A 413 4.05 7.59 3.91
N ALA A 414 4.61 8.17 2.85
CA ALA A 414 4.19 9.46 2.31
C ALA A 414 2.71 9.43 1.84
N SER A 415 2.32 8.39 1.09
CA SER A 415 0.94 8.23 0.61
C SER A 415 -0.04 8.00 1.76
N GLY A 416 0.32 7.16 2.74
CA GLY A 416 -0.51 6.92 3.92
C GLY A 416 -0.70 8.17 4.77
N ARG A 417 0.36 8.95 5.00
CA ARG A 417 0.27 10.22 5.72
C ARG A 417 -0.47 11.28 4.92
N GLY A 418 -0.23 11.37 3.61
CA GLY A 418 -0.98 12.25 2.72
C GLY A 418 -2.48 11.98 2.79
N ALA A 419 -2.89 10.73 2.67
CA ALA A 419 -4.30 10.34 2.75
C ALA A 419 -4.96 10.75 4.09
N GLN A 420 -4.25 10.60 5.22
CA GLN A 420 -4.72 11.07 6.53
C GLN A 420 -4.92 12.59 6.60
N LEU A 421 -4.21 13.34 5.79
CA LEU A 421 -4.28 14.80 5.69
C LEU A 421 -5.23 15.27 4.57
N GLY A 422 -5.94 14.35 3.91
CA GLY A 422 -6.79 14.68 2.75
C GLY A 422 -6.00 14.96 1.46
N ILE A 423 -4.70 14.63 1.43
CA ILE A 423 -3.83 14.84 0.25
C ILE A 423 -3.70 13.51 -0.49
N PHE A 424 -4.31 13.42 -1.67
CA PHE A 424 -4.28 12.23 -2.50
C PHE A 424 -3.21 12.33 -3.58
N LEU A 425 -2.25 11.40 -3.55
CA LEU A 425 -1.17 11.34 -4.54
C LEU A 425 -1.64 10.54 -5.78
N LYS A 426 -1.61 11.16 -6.96
CA LYS A 426 -1.92 10.51 -8.24
C LYS A 426 -0.78 9.60 -8.76
N GLY A 427 -0.09 8.90 -7.86
CA GLY A 427 0.94 7.92 -8.18
C GLY A 427 2.37 8.40 -7.94
N TYR A 428 3.26 7.43 -7.94
CA TYR A 428 4.68 7.62 -7.66
C TYR A 428 5.37 8.53 -8.68
N LYS A 429 4.96 8.45 -9.96
CA LYS A 429 5.49 9.32 -11.01
C LYS A 429 5.23 10.81 -10.75
N SER A 430 4.05 11.14 -10.19
CA SER A 430 3.73 12.53 -9.85
C SER A 430 4.68 13.07 -8.78
N LEU A 431 5.03 12.23 -7.79
CA LEU A 431 5.95 12.62 -6.73
C LEU A 431 7.40 12.72 -7.25
N GLU A 432 7.84 11.81 -8.13
CA GLU A 432 9.15 11.92 -8.80
C GLU A 432 9.24 13.17 -9.69
N ALA A 433 8.17 13.52 -10.39
CA ALA A 433 8.12 14.71 -11.25
C ALA A 433 8.24 16.01 -10.43
N THR A 434 7.80 16.04 -9.16
CA THR A 434 7.95 17.24 -8.32
C THR A 434 9.41 17.63 -8.08
N ARG A 435 10.34 16.68 -8.20
CA ARG A 435 11.79 16.95 -8.08
C ARG A 435 12.32 17.90 -9.17
N ALA A 436 11.70 17.92 -10.36
CA ALA A 436 12.10 18.74 -11.50
C ALA A 436 11.31 20.05 -11.60
N VAL A 437 10.41 20.32 -10.63
CA VAL A 437 9.59 21.55 -10.61
C VAL A 437 10.45 22.74 -10.19
N ASP A 438 10.58 23.70 -11.06
CA ASP A 438 11.24 24.99 -10.85
C ASP A 438 10.23 26.16 -10.83
N THR A 439 9.03 25.93 -11.37
CA THR A 439 7.98 26.95 -11.48
C THR A 439 6.67 26.41 -10.96
N VAL A 440 6.00 27.16 -10.08
CA VAL A 440 4.68 26.81 -9.53
C VAL A 440 3.67 27.84 -9.96
N VAL A 441 2.59 27.41 -10.61
CA VAL A 441 1.46 28.24 -11.00
C VAL A 441 0.28 27.91 -10.11
N PHE A 442 -0.22 28.92 -9.39
CA PHE A 442 -1.36 28.76 -8.49
C PHE A 442 -2.64 29.23 -9.17
N ASP A 443 -3.69 28.43 -9.10
CA ASP A 443 -5.04 28.89 -9.33
C ASP A 443 -5.47 29.81 -8.17
N LYS A 444 -6.29 30.84 -8.47
CA LYS A 444 -6.73 31.79 -7.48
C LYS A 444 -7.83 31.18 -6.58
N THR A 445 -8.88 30.66 -7.21
CA THR A 445 -10.11 30.35 -6.50
C THR A 445 -10.06 28.97 -5.86
N GLY A 446 -10.22 28.90 -4.54
CA GLY A 446 -10.12 27.64 -3.79
C GLY A 446 -8.70 27.11 -3.56
N THR A 447 -7.67 27.79 -4.13
CA THR A 447 -6.25 27.46 -3.93
C THR A 447 -5.56 28.56 -3.12
N LEU A 448 -5.51 29.78 -3.65
CA LEU A 448 -4.97 30.96 -2.93
C LEU A 448 -6.02 31.62 -2.04
N THR A 449 -7.27 31.37 -2.30
CA THR A 449 -8.41 31.89 -1.53
C THR A 449 -9.22 30.75 -0.94
N THR A 450 -9.93 31.01 0.14
CA THR A 450 -10.82 30.04 0.79
C THR A 450 -12.08 29.72 -0.01
N GLY A 451 -12.29 30.38 -1.16
CA GLY A 451 -13.53 30.30 -1.95
C GLY A 451 -14.74 30.96 -1.25
N ARG A 452 -14.55 31.54 -0.08
CA ARG A 452 -15.61 32.20 0.69
C ARG A 452 -15.57 33.69 0.43
N LEU A 453 -16.65 34.21 -0.16
CA LEU A 453 -16.83 35.64 -0.32
C LEU A 453 -17.21 36.27 1.02
N GLN A 454 -16.69 37.47 1.26
CA GLN A 454 -17.00 38.27 2.42
C GLN A 454 -17.21 39.71 1.97
N VAL A 455 -18.13 40.44 2.65
CA VAL A 455 -18.29 41.86 2.44
C VAL A 455 -17.10 42.57 3.10
N SER A 456 -16.26 43.25 2.31
CA SER A 456 -15.08 43.95 2.78
C SER A 456 -15.38 45.39 3.17
N ALA A 457 -16.31 46.04 2.49
CA ALA A 457 -16.73 47.41 2.77
C ALA A 457 -18.13 47.67 2.21
N VAL A 458 -18.85 48.58 2.83
CA VAL A 458 -20.14 49.09 2.36
C VAL A 458 -20.00 50.58 2.12
N THR A 459 -20.28 51.03 0.92
CA THR A 459 -20.30 52.46 0.57
C THR A 459 -21.75 52.88 0.37
N ALA A 460 -22.27 53.67 1.31
CA ALA A 460 -23.64 54.18 1.26
C ALA A 460 -23.73 55.43 0.39
N ALA A 461 -24.85 55.63 -0.29
CA ALA A 461 -25.16 56.87 -0.98
C ALA A 461 -25.44 58.00 0.05
N PRO A 462 -25.32 59.29 -0.33
CA PRO A 462 -25.65 60.39 0.54
C PRO A 462 -27.06 60.27 1.12
N GLY A 463 -27.16 60.36 2.44
CA GLY A 463 -28.42 60.25 3.18
C GLY A 463 -28.75 58.82 3.66
N TRP A 464 -27.86 57.85 3.43
CA TRP A 464 -27.99 56.47 3.90
C TRP A 464 -26.85 56.10 4.83
N GLU A 465 -27.16 55.35 5.89
CA GLU A 465 -26.15 54.76 6.76
C GLU A 465 -25.72 53.40 6.19
N ALA A 466 -24.42 53.07 6.27
CA ALA A 466 -23.86 51.84 5.75
C ALA A 466 -24.54 50.60 6.34
N ASP A 467 -24.85 50.59 7.62
CA ASP A 467 -25.54 49.51 8.31
C ASP A 467 -26.98 49.29 7.82
N GLN A 468 -27.66 50.37 7.43
CA GLN A 468 -29.00 50.30 6.88
C GLN A 468 -28.97 49.68 5.47
N VAL A 469 -28.02 50.12 4.63
CA VAL A 469 -27.83 49.54 3.28
C VAL A 469 -27.52 48.07 3.35
N LEU A 470 -26.61 47.69 4.26
CA LEU A 470 -26.23 46.30 4.46
C LEU A 470 -27.42 45.45 4.96
N ALA A 471 -28.21 45.95 5.89
CA ALA A 471 -29.39 45.25 6.41
C ALA A 471 -30.47 45.06 5.33
N LEU A 472 -30.73 46.05 4.50
CA LEU A 472 -31.66 45.94 3.39
C LEU A 472 -31.17 44.91 2.33
N ALA A 473 -29.89 44.99 1.92
CA ALA A 473 -29.31 44.08 1.00
C ALA A 473 -29.35 42.64 1.55
N ALA A 474 -28.94 42.43 2.80
CA ALA A 474 -28.98 41.14 3.46
C ALA A 474 -30.42 40.58 3.60
N THR A 475 -31.40 41.44 3.76
CA THR A 475 -32.80 41.07 3.83
C THR A 475 -33.27 40.47 2.50
N VAL A 476 -32.96 41.11 1.37
CA VAL A 476 -33.36 40.65 0.05
C VAL A 476 -32.54 39.39 -0.35
N GLU A 477 -31.24 39.39 -0.13
CA GLU A 477 -30.33 38.29 -0.52
C GLU A 477 -30.43 37.06 0.37
N ALA A 478 -31.11 37.15 1.54
CA ALA A 478 -31.23 36.02 2.47
C ALA A 478 -31.97 34.80 1.90
N ALA A 479 -32.80 34.99 0.89
CA ALA A 479 -33.51 33.94 0.21
C ALA A 479 -32.77 33.40 -1.04
N SER A 480 -31.62 33.98 -1.39
CA SER A 480 -30.80 33.57 -2.55
C SER A 480 -29.72 32.60 -2.15
N GLU A 481 -29.47 31.59 -2.97
CA GLU A 481 -28.37 30.61 -2.79
C GLU A 481 -27.08 31.03 -3.50
N HIS A 482 -27.06 32.20 -4.16
CA HIS A 482 -25.87 32.69 -4.86
C HIS A 482 -24.74 33.01 -3.87
N SER A 483 -23.49 32.71 -4.19
CA SER A 483 -22.34 32.90 -3.31
C SER A 483 -22.17 34.34 -2.80
N VAL A 484 -22.50 35.34 -3.64
CA VAL A 484 -22.50 36.76 -3.26
C VAL A 484 -23.63 37.06 -2.27
N ALA A 485 -24.80 36.52 -2.52
CA ALA A 485 -25.95 36.65 -1.64
C ALA A 485 -25.68 36.10 -0.24
N LEU A 486 -25.10 34.90 -0.19
CA LEU A 486 -24.69 34.29 1.09
C LEU A 486 -23.67 35.13 1.86
N ALA A 487 -22.72 35.75 1.13
CA ALA A 487 -21.75 36.67 1.77
C ALA A 487 -22.40 37.91 2.34
N ILE A 488 -23.31 38.54 1.61
CA ILE A 488 -24.06 39.72 2.07
C ILE A 488 -24.96 39.32 3.24
N ALA A 489 -25.70 38.23 3.12
CA ALA A 489 -26.57 37.75 4.19
C ALA A 489 -25.79 37.37 5.46
N ALA A 490 -24.56 36.87 5.36
CA ALA A 490 -23.72 36.52 6.50
C ALA A 490 -23.11 37.77 7.21
N ALA A 491 -23.05 38.93 6.53
CA ALA A 491 -22.39 40.13 7.05
C ALA A 491 -23.22 40.87 8.12
N THR A 492 -24.52 40.57 8.26
CA THR A 492 -25.35 41.18 9.31
C THR A 492 -26.43 40.18 9.78
N THR A 493 -26.84 40.35 11.05
CA THR A 493 -27.97 39.61 11.63
C THR A 493 -29.28 40.38 11.51
N ARG A 494 -29.24 41.66 11.14
CA ARG A 494 -30.43 42.51 10.95
C ARG A 494 -31.08 42.14 9.62
N ARG A 495 -32.29 41.61 9.67
CA ARG A 495 -33.10 41.25 8.51
C ARG A 495 -34.57 41.49 8.81
N ASP A 496 -35.27 42.03 7.82
CA ASP A 496 -36.70 42.20 7.86
C ASP A 496 -37.37 41.07 7.10
N ALA A 497 -38.68 40.93 7.19
CA ALA A 497 -39.46 39.97 6.40
C ALA A 497 -39.54 40.43 4.94
N VAL A 498 -39.30 39.47 4.01
CA VAL A 498 -39.39 39.71 2.56
C VAL A 498 -40.67 39.03 2.03
N THR A 499 -41.42 39.73 1.20
CA THR A 499 -42.52 39.19 0.43
C THR A 499 -42.19 39.25 -1.06
N ASP A 500 -42.71 38.31 -1.84
CA ASP A 500 -42.58 38.26 -3.31
C ASP A 500 -41.13 38.16 -3.81
N PHE A 501 -40.28 37.40 -3.12
CA PHE A 501 -38.89 37.17 -3.53
C PHE A 501 -38.85 36.51 -4.94
N ARG A 502 -38.03 37.08 -5.85
CA ARG A 502 -37.78 36.52 -7.19
C ARG A 502 -36.32 36.62 -7.54
N ALA A 503 -35.68 35.49 -7.86
CA ALA A 503 -34.35 35.49 -8.48
C ALA A 503 -34.49 35.62 -10.01
N ILE A 504 -33.79 36.58 -10.57
CA ILE A 504 -33.75 36.85 -12.01
C ILE A 504 -32.42 36.38 -12.58
N PRO A 505 -32.36 35.27 -13.34
CA PRO A 505 -31.11 34.74 -13.84
C PRO A 505 -30.24 35.78 -14.57
N GLY A 506 -28.98 35.96 -14.13
CA GLY A 506 -28.03 36.93 -14.70
C GLY A 506 -28.28 38.39 -14.36
N ARG A 507 -29.27 38.73 -13.49
CA ARG A 507 -29.56 40.13 -13.10
C ARG A 507 -29.60 40.37 -11.60
N GLY A 508 -29.75 39.33 -10.80
CA GLY A 508 -29.82 39.45 -9.33
C GLY A 508 -31.11 38.94 -8.73
N VAL A 509 -31.48 39.47 -7.61
CA VAL A 509 -32.71 39.15 -6.87
C VAL A 509 -33.59 40.38 -6.72
#